data_e3016bbb24ae39b7cbb0fa828ac771bf
#
_entry.id   e3016bbb24ae39b7cbb0fa828ac771bf
#
_cell.length_a   1.000
_cell.length_b   1.000
_cell.length_c   1.000
_cell.angle_alpha   90.00
_cell.angle_beta   90.00
_cell.angle_gamma   90.00
#
_symmetry.space_group_name_H-M   'P 1'
#
loop_
_entity.id
_entity.type
_entity.pdbx_description
1 polymer ?
#
loop_
_entity_poly.entity_id
_entity_poly.type
_entity_poly.pdbx_seq_one_letter_code
_entity_poly.pdbx_strand_id
1 'polypeptide(L)'
;MPKETVVSRFKLKGREILSSYASFTLEGVMSARVQSGKDSWTIEERNGIAKGTSDGENEAIYIPNNKAIKSIEKNIAPLLPKKVVIKKPKDILDAVAEFDMKLVENAGPNKKKWGGNACLASSTVFFQTLLKASGFEAWELMRPKGGLKKFYMPNIAFNMVCGGEHVPGTKQDVQEMFFFSMGDKSVKGVLETGTKFFRQFEKNLVRDGLPTGTAKERGFVFPVADNFEGLNRIKECAKQLGLKETDYAIGTDNAFSELQKTDELREEGKYDLKFSGQGIKTREELIEFDYSIVKSANNFVTMEDPGSESDPEAHRLMTEKYGERVQIVLDDAAVTQMRFILPFLAAPDRKDRKGNSVLIKLNQAGTFTETRLASEITLGLADVDEVERFLDARKDLKKVLAELKELGVGSLKEALNNIKKNGFSAFFSHRSTEGTSEFLPYMPLMYGAVSNKMWFKAGAPNGERNLQNYNPLIRAEEQMKEKGIKTVVAGFDGLPDEVTVPAMKKLK
;
A
#
# COMPACT_ATOMS: atom_id res chain seq x y z
N MET A 1 26.44 12.77 -17.30
CA MET A 1 26.25 12.39 -15.87
C MET A 1 25.64 13.59 -15.18
N PRO A 2 24.66 13.40 -14.30
CA PRO A 2 24.18 14.52 -13.47
C PRO A 2 25.37 15.08 -12.69
N LYS A 3 25.43 16.43 -12.60
CA LYS A 3 26.43 17.11 -11.79
C LYS A 3 26.20 16.75 -10.32
N GLU A 4 27.30 16.63 -9.53
CA GLU A 4 27.21 16.51 -8.08
C GLU A 4 26.32 17.63 -7.52
N THR A 5 25.30 17.25 -6.74
CA THR A 5 24.40 18.18 -6.07
C THR A 5 24.63 18.13 -4.56
N VAL A 6 24.87 19.27 -3.95
CA VAL A 6 25.00 19.43 -2.50
C VAL A 6 23.76 20.13 -1.95
N VAL A 7 23.07 19.48 -1.02
CA VAL A 7 21.90 20.03 -0.31
C VAL A 7 22.30 20.30 1.13
N SER A 8 22.03 21.50 1.63
CA SER A 8 22.47 21.95 2.95
C SER A 8 21.53 22.99 3.55
N ARG A 9 21.80 23.41 4.79
CA ARG A 9 21.00 24.42 5.51
C ARG A 9 19.52 24.08 5.59
N PHE A 10 19.24 22.81 5.89
CA PHE A 10 17.88 22.32 6.06
C PHE A 10 17.14 23.07 7.18
N LYS A 11 15.89 23.47 6.91
CA LYS A 11 14.98 24.03 7.90
C LYS A 11 13.67 23.26 7.80
N LEU A 12 13.31 22.56 8.86
CA LEU A 12 12.10 21.74 8.95
C LEU A 12 11.10 22.41 9.89
N LYS A 13 9.84 22.46 9.46
CA LYS A 13 8.70 22.95 10.24
C LYS A 13 7.51 21.99 10.05
N GLY A 14 6.63 21.95 11.04
CA GLY A 14 5.33 21.33 10.95
C GLY A 14 4.22 22.37 10.97
N ARG A 15 3.10 22.08 10.31
CA ARG A 15 1.88 22.87 10.44
C ARG A 15 0.64 22.00 10.25
N GLU A 16 -0.50 22.49 10.72
CA GLU A 16 -1.79 21.86 10.44
C GLU A 16 -2.32 22.34 9.09
N ILE A 17 -2.87 21.39 8.34
CA ILE A 17 -3.62 21.64 7.11
C ILE A 17 -4.95 20.90 7.17
N LEU A 18 -5.93 21.36 6.38
CA LEU A 18 -7.19 20.67 6.22
C LEU A 18 -6.96 19.36 5.43
N SER A 19 -7.54 18.27 5.92
CA SER A 19 -7.53 16.98 5.24
C SER A 19 -8.72 16.82 4.30
N SER A 20 -8.72 15.75 3.51
CA SER A 20 -9.80 15.43 2.58
C SER A 20 -11.13 15.06 3.25
N TYR A 21 -11.19 15.00 4.57
CA TYR A 21 -12.38 14.59 5.33
C TYR A 21 -12.65 15.50 6.55
N ALA A 22 -12.82 16.81 6.30
CA ALA A 22 -13.26 17.81 7.29
C ALA A 22 -12.54 17.71 8.66
N SER A 23 -11.28 17.33 8.66
CA SER A 23 -10.43 17.24 9.86
C SER A 23 -9.06 17.85 9.55
N PHE A 24 -8.26 18.09 10.58
CA PHE A 24 -6.90 18.59 10.41
C PHE A 24 -5.89 17.44 10.44
N THR A 25 -4.93 17.48 9.52
CA THR A 25 -3.76 16.62 9.50
C THR A 25 -2.49 17.46 9.56
N LEU A 26 -1.33 16.79 9.62
CA LEU A 26 -0.02 17.44 9.71
C LEU A 26 0.61 17.55 8.32
N GLU A 27 1.23 18.69 8.04
CA GLU A 27 2.11 18.89 6.88
C GLU A 27 3.53 19.19 7.36
N GLY A 28 4.49 18.43 6.83
CA GLY A 28 5.91 18.77 6.92
C GLY A 28 6.30 19.77 5.84
N VAL A 29 7.03 20.80 6.22
CA VAL A 29 7.58 21.82 5.30
C VAL A 29 9.09 21.86 5.48
N MET A 30 9.84 21.68 4.42
CA MET A 30 11.30 21.72 4.44
C MET A 30 11.83 22.68 3.41
N SER A 31 12.69 23.62 3.84
CA SER A 31 13.49 24.43 2.95
C SER A 31 14.97 24.06 3.07
N ALA A 32 15.70 24.11 1.95
CA ALA A 32 17.12 23.80 1.89
C ALA A 32 17.84 24.63 0.84
N ARG A 33 19.14 24.84 1.01
CA ARG A 33 20.01 25.41 -0.01
C ARG A 33 20.58 24.30 -0.87
N VAL A 34 20.44 24.44 -2.17
CA VAL A 34 20.97 23.51 -3.19
C VAL A 34 22.13 24.20 -3.90
N GLN A 35 23.20 23.43 -4.18
CA GLN A 35 24.32 23.84 -4.99
C GLN A 35 24.64 22.71 -6.00
N SER A 36 24.69 23.06 -7.30
CA SER A 36 25.09 22.15 -8.37
C SER A 36 26.07 22.85 -9.30
N GLY A 37 27.34 22.48 -9.24
CA GLY A 37 28.41 23.18 -9.91
C GLY A 37 28.57 24.63 -9.40
N LYS A 38 28.38 25.63 -10.28
CA LYS A 38 28.42 27.07 -9.93
C LYS A 38 27.06 27.62 -9.52
N ASP A 39 25.98 26.89 -9.77
CA ASP A 39 24.60 27.34 -9.51
C ASP A 39 24.22 27.09 -8.06
N SER A 40 23.46 28.00 -7.48
CA SER A 40 22.95 27.83 -6.12
C SER A 40 21.59 28.50 -5.98
N TRP A 41 20.61 27.76 -5.41
CA TRP A 41 19.24 28.23 -5.17
C TRP A 41 18.69 27.67 -3.86
N THR A 42 17.53 28.14 -3.47
CA THR A 42 16.78 27.59 -2.35
C THR A 42 15.58 26.80 -2.88
N ILE A 43 15.31 25.63 -2.29
CA ILE A 43 14.14 24.82 -2.54
C ILE A 43 13.27 24.80 -1.29
N GLU A 44 11.95 24.75 -1.47
CA GLU A 44 10.99 24.46 -0.41
C GLU A 44 10.03 23.37 -0.89
N GLU A 45 9.91 22.31 -0.12
CA GLU A 45 9.00 21.20 -0.37
C GLU A 45 8.03 21.03 0.79
N ARG A 46 6.87 20.44 0.48
CA ARG A 46 5.77 20.25 1.44
C ARG A 46 5.16 18.87 1.22
N ASN A 47 4.81 18.22 2.32
CA ASN A 47 4.09 16.96 2.26
C ASN A 47 3.07 16.86 3.39
N GLY A 48 1.78 16.83 3.02
CA GLY A 48 0.68 16.53 3.93
C GLY A 48 0.54 15.03 4.10
N ILE A 49 0.46 14.57 5.36
CA ILE A 49 0.38 13.13 5.63
C ILE A 49 -1.05 12.61 5.67
N ALA A 50 -1.20 11.35 5.31
CA ALA A 50 -2.46 10.63 5.42
C ALA A 50 -2.74 10.20 6.86
N LYS A 51 -4.03 10.04 7.20
CA LYS A 51 -4.49 9.46 8.46
C LYS A 51 -5.60 8.44 8.19
N GLY A 52 -5.55 7.26 8.86
CA GLY A 52 -6.66 6.32 8.87
C GLY A 52 -7.84 6.81 9.71
N THR A 53 -9.00 6.25 9.52
CA THR A 53 -10.15 6.41 10.42
C THR A 53 -10.14 5.40 11.55
N SER A 54 -9.50 4.25 11.35
CA SER A 54 -9.14 3.27 12.37
C SER A 54 -7.64 3.33 12.63
N ASP A 55 -7.23 3.27 13.89
CA ASP A 55 -5.84 3.15 14.29
C ASP A 55 -5.64 1.68 14.73
N GLY A 56 -4.94 0.87 13.94
CA GLY A 56 -4.56 -0.51 14.29
C GLY A 56 -3.63 -0.52 15.52
N GLU A 57 -3.75 -1.53 16.36
CA GLU A 57 -2.97 -1.63 17.62
C GLU A 57 -1.46 -1.54 17.42
N ASN A 58 -0.99 -2.00 16.27
CA ASN A 58 0.42 -2.12 15.95
C ASN A 58 0.95 -1.03 15.00
N GLU A 59 0.14 -0.07 14.58
CA GLU A 59 0.56 1.05 13.74
C GLU A 59 1.45 2.06 14.48
N ALA A 60 2.11 2.92 13.74
CA ALA A 60 2.80 4.08 14.30
C ALA A 60 1.79 5.04 14.95
N ILE A 61 1.99 5.32 16.24
CA ILE A 61 1.02 6.06 17.05
C ILE A 61 1.06 7.55 16.71
N TYR A 62 -0.07 8.08 16.27
CA TYR A 62 -0.27 9.51 16.04
C TYR A 62 -0.58 10.23 17.35
N ILE A 63 0.05 11.39 17.55
CA ILE A 63 -0.21 12.27 18.69
C ILE A 63 -0.94 13.55 18.20
N PRO A 64 -1.57 14.33 19.10
CA PRO A 64 -2.18 15.60 18.73
C PRO A 64 -1.24 16.50 17.92
N ASN A 65 -1.74 17.12 16.84
CA ASN A 65 -0.91 17.86 15.88
C ASN A 65 -0.07 18.95 16.52
N ASN A 66 -0.60 19.67 17.52
CA ASN A 66 0.14 20.69 18.25
C ASN A 66 1.34 20.13 19.03
N LYS A 67 1.27 18.89 19.51
CA LYS A 67 2.39 18.18 20.14
C LYS A 67 3.37 17.66 19.08
N ALA A 68 2.84 17.16 17.95
CA ALA A 68 3.64 16.70 16.82
C ALA A 68 4.49 17.85 16.21
N ILE A 69 3.91 19.02 16.03
CA ILE A 69 4.62 20.22 15.56
C ILE A 69 5.78 20.57 16.51
N LYS A 70 5.53 20.59 17.83
CA LYS A 70 6.58 20.81 18.83
C LYS A 70 7.68 19.74 18.77
N SER A 71 7.31 18.47 18.50
CA SER A 71 8.28 17.37 18.33
C SER A 71 9.14 17.59 17.08
N ILE A 72 8.55 18.02 15.97
CA ILE A 72 9.28 18.37 14.74
C ILE A 72 10.33 19.45 15.03
N GLU A 73 9.93 20.54 15.66
CA GLU A 73 10.78 21.69 15.87
C GLU A 73 11.90 21.42 16.90
N LYS A 74 11.56 20.79 18.03
CA LYS A 74 12.47 20.64 19.17
C LYS A 74 13.32 19.38 19.13
N ASN A 75 12.77 18.27 18.61
CA ASN A 75 13.39 16.96 18.72
C ASN A 75 13.91 16.44 17.38
N ILE A 76 13.15 16.65 16.28
CA ILE A 76 13.44 16.05 14.98
C ILE A 76 14.31 16.95 14.12
N ALA A 77 13.98 18.23 13.99
CA ALA A 77 14.77 19.16 13.17
C ALA A 77 16.26 19.22 13.53
N PRO A 78 16.67 19.15 14.82
CA PRO A 78 18.09 19.10 15.20
C PRO A 78 18.84 17.85 14.71
N LEU A 79 18.13 16.75 14.34
CA LEU A 79 18.73 15.50 13.85
C LEU A 79 19.09 15.55 12.36
N LEU A 80 18.61 16.56 11.64
CA LEU A 80 18.92 16.71 10.22
C LEU A 80 20.43 16.83 9.98
N PRO A 81 20.94 16.25 8.86
CA PRO A 81 22.36 16.39 8.53
C PRO A 81 22.70 17.84 8.17
N LYS A 82 23.96 18.24 8.41
CA LYS A 82 24.42 19.59 7.99
C LYS A 82 24.42 19.76 6.46
N LYS A 83 24.72 18.67 5.74
CA LYS A 83 24.72 18.60 4.27
C LYS A 83 24.52 17.17 3.79
N VAL A 84 23.96 17.03 2.59
CA VAL A 84 23.88 15.76 1.83
C VAL A 84 24.53 16.01 0.47
N VAL A 85 25.38 15.09 0.02
CA VAL A 85 26.02 15.11 -1.30
C VAL A 85 25.40 14.03 -2.15
N ILE A 86 24.79 14.39 -3.27
CA ILE A 86 24.06 13.48 -4.16
C ILE A 86 24.82 13.39 -5.49
N LYS A 87 25.33 12.20 -5.79
CA LYS A 87 26.01 11.86 -7.06
C LYS A 87 25.21 10.82 -7.87
N LYS A 88 24.45 10.00 -7.19
CA LYS A 88 23.63 8.91 -7.74
C LYS A 88 22.34 8.75 -6.92
N PRO A 89 21.30 8.15 -7.49
CA PRO A 89 20.01 7.97 -6.82
C PRO A 89 20.11 7.31 -5.44
N LYS A 90 21.00 6.32 -5.27
CA LYS A 90 21.19 5.63 -3.98
C LYS A 90 21.61 6.58 -2.84
N ASP A 91 22.33 7.67 -3.14
CA ASP A 91 22.77 8.62 -2.11
C ASP A 91 21.59 9.31 -1.42
N ILE A 92 20.44 9.42 -2.11
CA ILE A 92 19.19 9.93 -1.54
C ILE A 92 18.64 8.91 -0.53
N LEU A 93 18.53 7.64 -0.93
CA LEU A 93 18.00 6.58 -0.07
C LEU A 93 18.86 6.40 1.18
N ASP A 94 20.20 6.41 1.01
CA ASP A 94 21.13 6.29 2.13
C ASP A 94 21.01 7.47 3.12
N ALA A 95 20.89 8.71 2.61
CA ALA A 95 20.73 9.88 3.47
C ALA A 95 19.41 9.88 4.24
N VAL A 96 18.33 9.43 3.62
CA VAL A 96 17.03 9.31 4.28
C VAL A 96 17.06 8.18 5.30
N ALA A 97 17.67 7.04 4.99
CA ALA A 97 17.81 5.92 5.91
C ALA A 97 18.58 6.30 7.19
N GLU A 98 19.68 7.07 7.06
CA GLU A 98 20.43 7.58 8.21
C GLU A 98 19.63 8.59 9.06
N PHE A 99 18.77 9.39 8.44
CA PHE A 99 17.88 10.29 9.17
C PHE A 99 16.76 9.51 9.87
N ASP A 100 16.09 8.60 9.16
CA ASP A 100 15.00 7.78 9.69
C ASP A 100 15.48 6.84 10.81
N MET A 101 16.72 6.32 10.73
CA MET A 101 17.31 5.54 11.80
C MET A 101 17.30 6.33 13.11
N LYS A 102 17.72 7.60 13.09
CA LYS A 102 17.68 8.47 14.27
C LYS A 102 16.26 8.69 14.80
N LEU A 103 15.26 8.75 13.89
CA LEU A 103 13.86 8.83 14.29
C LEU A 103 13.42 7.56 15.00
N VAL A 104 13.75 6.38 14.45
CA VAL A 104 13.41 5.07 15.03
C VAL A 104 14.04 4.90 16.40
N GLU A 105 15.32 5.19 16.56
CA GLU A 105 16.05 5.07 17.84
C GLU A 105 15.49 5.95 18.96
N ASN A 106 15.00 7.16 18.62
CA ASN A 106 14.68 8.19 19.60
C ASN A 106 13.19 8.41 19.85
N ALA A 107 12.33 8.08 18.86
CA ALA A 107 10.88 8.32 18.96
C ALA A 107 10.16 7.30 19.86
N GLY A 108 10.84 6.22 20.28
CA GLY A 108 10.30 5.15 21.11
C GLY A 108 9.42 4.16 20.35
N PRO A 109 8.92 3.12 21.05
CA PRO A 109 8.08 2.09 20.45
C PRO A 109 6.90 2.69 19.68
N ASN A 110 6.66 2.20 18.47
CA ASN A 110 5.64 2.71 17.54
C ASN A 110 5.62 4.25 17.44
N LYS A 111 6.77 4.89 17.67
CA LYS A 111 6.99 6.36 17.61
C LYS A 111 6.14 7.17 18.60
N LYS A 112 5.63 6.54 19.66
CA LYS A 112 4.72 7.14 20.65
C LYS A 112 5.28 8.42 21.30
N LYS A 113 6.60 8.50 21.52
CA LYS A 113 7.23 9.62 22.23
C LYS A 113 7.18 10.93 21.43
N TRP A 114 7.40 10.88 20.10
CA TRP A 114 7.44 12.05 19.23
C TRP A 114 6.24 12.16 18.30
N GLY A 115 5.51 11.07 18.13
CA GLY A 115 4.37 10.92 17.24
C GLY A 115 4.75 10.35 15.88
N GLY A 116 4.04 9.29 15.46
CA GLY A 116 4.17 8.71 14.12
C GLY A 116 3.90 9.75 13.02
N ASN A 117 2.94 10.65 13.25
CA ASN A 117 2.66 11.77 12.36
C ASN A 117 3.84 12.74 12.22
N ALA A 118 4.53 13.08 13.32
CA ALA A 118 5.70 13.96 13.27
C ALA A 118 6.88 13.29 12.54
N CYS A 119 7.13 12.00 12.82
CA CYS A 119 8.19 11.25 12.16
C CYS A 119 7.93 11.11 10.66
N LEU A 120 6.70 10.71 10.27
CA LEU A 120 6.34 10.52 8.86
C LEU A 120 6.42 11.83 8.07
N ALA A 121 5.84 12.92 8.59
CA ALA A 121 5.88 14.23 7.92
C ALA A 121 7.32 14.69 7.69
N SER A 122 8.21 14.46 8.67
CA SER A 122 9.62 14.85 8.58
C SER A 122 10.41 13.99 7.61
N SER A 123 10.21 12.68 7.65
CA SER A 123 10.88 11.69 6.80
C SER A 123 10.50 11.89 5.32
N THR A 124 9.20 11.98 5.04
CA THR A 124 8.70 12.10 3.67
C THR A 124 9.08 13.44 3.02
N VAL A 125 9.00 14.55 3.76
CA VAL A 125 9.40 15.85 3.20
C VAL A 125 10.91 15.94 3.02
N PHE A 126 11.72 15.27 3.86
CA PHE A 126 13.17 15.20 3.67
C PHE A 126 13.53 14.43 2.40
N PHE A 127 12.93 13.24 2.21
CA PHE A 127 13.09 12.47 0.96
C PHE A 127 12.71 13.30 -0.27
N GLN A 128 11.53 13.93 -0.25
CA GLN A 128 11.03 14.71 -1.38
C GLN A 128 11.94 15.89 -1.69
N THR A 129 12.47 16.57 -0.66
CA THR A 129 13.42 17.68 -0.82
C THR A 129 14.71 17.21 -1.52
N LEU A 130 15.28 16.06 -1.11
CA LEU A 130 16.49 15.53 -1.74
C LEU A 130 16.22 15.07 -3.18
N LEU A 131 15.09 14.41 -3.43
CA LEU A 131 14.70 13.97 -4.77
C LEU A 131 14.57 15.16 -5.72
N LYS A 132 13.81 16.18 -5.34
CA LYS A 132 13.60 17.39 -6.16
C LYS A 132 14.89 18.20 -6.34
N ALA A 133 15.71 18.35 -5.29
CA ALA A 133 16.99 19.06 -5.36
C ALA A 133 17.98 18.38 -6.32
N SER A 134 17.96 17.07 -6.40
CA SER A 134 18.88 16.29 -7.26
C SER A 134 18.49 16.28 -8.74
N GLY A 135 17.21 16.56 -9.04
CA GLY A 135 16.65 16.40 -10.38
C GLY A 135 16.47 14.94 -10.83
N PHE A 136 16.62 13.98 -9.92
CA PHE A 136 16.24 12.60 -10.17
C PHE A 136 14.73 12.41 -10.04
N GLU A 137 14.20 11.47 -10.78
CA GLU A 137 12.81 11.03 -10.66
C GLU A 137 12.73 9.78 -9.76
N ALA A 138 11.56 9.54 -9.13
CA ALA A 138 11.36 8.37 -8.26
C ALA A 138 11.65 7.04 -8.97
N TRP A 139 11.29 6.93 -10.25
CA TRP A 139 11.54 5.73 -11.06
C TRP A 139 13.02 5.48 -11.42
N GLU A 140 13.93 6.43 -11.12
CA GLU A 140 15.37 6.27 -11.29
C GLU A 140 16.06 5.68 -10.05
N LEU A 141 15.38 5.66 -8.87
CA LEU A 141 16.00 5.31 -7.60
C LEU A 141 16.53 3.88 -7.53
N MET A 142 15.80 2.92 -8.10
CA MET A 142 16.18 1.49 -8.13
C MET A 142 16.66 1.05 -9.53
N ARG A 143 17.14 1.99 -10.32
CA ARG A 143 17.58 1.71 -11.70
C ARG A 143 18.78 0.76 -11.75
N PRO A 144 18.72 -0.33 -12.55
CA PRO A 144 19.85 -1.23 -12.75
C PRO A 144 21.06 -0.53 -13.41
N LYS A 145 22.28 -0.96 -13.06
CA LYS A 145 23.54 -0.39 -13.62
C LYS A 145 23.65 -0.48 -15.15
N GLY A 146 23.02 -1.46 -15.79
CA GLY A 146 23.05 -1.68 -17.25
C GLY A 146 22.08 -0.81 -18.07
N GLY A 147 21.46 0.17 -17.46
CA GLY A 147 20.42 1.00 -18.10
C GLY A 147 19.03 0.40 -18.00
N LEU A 148 18.03 1.17 -18.41
CA LEU A 148 16.61 0.80 -18.30
C LEU A 148 15.99 0.72 -19.69
N LYS A 149 15.62 -0.48 -20.13
CA LYS A 149 14.95 -0.71 -21.42
C LYS A 149 13.44 -0.91 -21.26
N LYS A 150 13.00 -1.45 -20.13
CA LYS A 150 11.60 -1.76 -19.80
C LYS A 150 11.33 -1.36 -18.37
N PHE A 151 10.14 -0.83 -18.15
CA PHE A 151 9.65 -0.43 -16.82
C PHE A 151 8.23 -0.94 -16.61
N TYR A 152 7.97 -1.55 -15.47
CA TYR A 152 6.65 -2.00 -15.11
C TYR A 152 5.91 -0.92 -14.32
N MET A 153 4.78 -0.51 -14.84
CA MET A 153 3.82 0.32 -14.13
C MET A 153 2.91 -0.56 -13.25
N PRO A 154 2.43 -0.05 -12.10
CA PRO A 154 1.60 -0.85 -11.21
C PRO A 154 0.24 -1.20 -11.83
N ASN A 155 -0.32 -2.36 -11.43
CA ASN A 155 -1.73 -2.64 -11.61
C ASN A 155 -2.57 -1.72 -10.72
N ILE A 156 -3.69 -1.21 -11.21
CA ILE A 156 -4.51 -0.23 -10.48
C ILE A 156 -5.82 -0.89 -10.02
N ALA A 157 -6.08 -0.81 -8.72
CA ALA A 157 -7.33 -1.20 -8.08
C ALA A 157 -8.28 0.00 -8.03
N PHE A 158 -9.40 -0.08 -8.74
CA PHE A 158 -10.45 0.93 -8.66
C PHE A 158 -11.54 0.47 -7.69
N ASN A 159 -11.75 1.19 -6.61
CA ASN A 159 -12.84 0.92 -5.68
C ASN A 159 -14.17 1.27 -6.35
N MET A 160 -15.03 0.26 -6.57
CA MET A 160 -16.33 0.44 -7.22
C MET A 160 -17.48 0.43 -6.24
N VAL A 161 -17.43 -0.41 -5.21
CA VAL A 161 -18.51 -0.56 -4.23
C VAL A 161 -17.95 -0.53 -2.83
N CYS A 162 -18.58 0.22 -1.95
CA CYS A 162 -18.28 0.25 -0.51
C CYS A 162 -19.42 -0.40 0.28
N GLY A 163 -19.03 -1.10 1.35
CA GLY A 163 -19.91 -1.79 2.30
C GLY A 163 -19.32 -1.79 3.71
N GLY A 164 -19.62 -2.80 4.50
CA GLY A 164 -19.10 -3.00 5.85
C GLY A 164 -19.27 -1.78 6.76
N GLU A 165 -18.28 -1.54 7.60
CA GLU A 165 -18.25 -0.41 8.53
C GLU A 165 -18.26 0.97 7.82
N HIS A 166 -17.81 1.03 6.57
CA HIS A 166 -17.80 2.27 5.78
C HIS A 166 -19.21 2.75 5.39
N VAL A 167 -20.23 1.89 5.50
CA VAL A 167 -21.60 2.17 5.03
C VAL A 167 -22.62 1.78 6.09
N PRO A 168 -23.03 2.71 6.97
CA PRO A 168 -24.06 2.43 7.97
C PRO A 168 -25.35 1.91 7.34
N GLY A 169 -25.87 0.79 7.86
CA GLY A 169 -27.10 0.17 7.39
C GLY A 169 -26.99 -0.68 6.12
N THR A 170 -25.78 -0.95 5.65
CA THR A 170 -25.52 -1.92 4.56
C THR A 170 -25.93 -3.34 4.96
N LYS A 171 -26.21 -4.19 3.95
CA LYS A 171 -26.34 -5.65 4.11
C LYS A 171 -25.13 -6.41 3.53
N GLN A 172 -23.99 -5.77 3.47
CA GLN A 172 -22.74 -6.29 2.92
C GLN A 172 -21.66 -6.28 4.00
N ASP A 173 -21.09 -7.44 4.33
CA ASP A 173 -19.98 -7.55 5.28
C ASP A 173 -18.64 -7.17 4.63
N VAL A 174 -18.47 -7.44 3.34
CA VAL A 174 -17.29 -7.06 2.56
C VAL A 174 -17.19 -5.54 2.44
N GLN A 175 -16.05 -4.96 2.84
CA GLN A 175 -15.90 -3.50 2.96
C GLN A 175 -15.73 -2.80 1.62
N GLU A 176 -14.96 -3.39 0.68
CA GLU A 176 -14.71 -2.80 -0.64
C GLU A 176 -14.67 -3.85 -1.74
N MET A 177 -15.14 -3.49 -2.93
CA MET A 177 -15.07 -4.34 -4.12
C MET A 177 -14.39 -3.59 -5.25
N PHE A 178 -13.38 -4.23 -5.84
CA PHE A 178 -12.49 -3.63 -6.84
C PHE A 178 -12.73 -4.14 -8.24
N PHE A 179 -12.53 -3.23 -9.18
CA PHE A 179 -12.32 -3.52 -10.59
C PHE A 179 -10.85 -3.23 -10.95
N PHE A 180 -10.25 -4.10 -11.77
CA PHE A 180 -8.91 -3.93 -12.32
C PHE A 180 -8.97 -4.04 -13.84
N SER A 181 -8.35 -3.11 -14.59
CA SER A 181 -8.09 -3.33 -16.01
C SER A 181 -6.82 -4.17 -16.18
N MET A 182 -6.94 -5.34 -16.78
CA MET A 182 -5.85 -6.30 -16.95
C MET A 182 -5.38 -6.41 -18.40
N GLY A 183 -6.20 -5.98 -19.35
CA GLY A 183 -5.91 -6.00 -20.79
C GLY A 183 -5.05 -4.83 -21.25
N ASP A 184 -5.17 -3.68 -20.62
CA ASP A 184 -4.45 -2.46 -20.96
C ASP A 184 -2.96 -2.56 -20.64
N LYS A 185 -2.11 -2.03 -21.53
CA LYS A 185 -0.64 -2.11 -21.38
C LYS A 185 0.01 -0.79 -21.01
N SER A 186 -0.77 0.30 -20.87
CA SER A 186 -0.32 1.62 -20.43
C SER A 186 -1.17 2.13 -19.27
N VAL A 187 -0.59 2.98 -18.41
CA VAL A 187 -1.33 3.64 -17.33
C VAL A 187 -2.51 4.44 -17.89
N LYS A 188 -2.29 5.19 -18.96
CA LYS A 188 -3.36 5.97 -19.58
C LYS A 188 -4.51 5.07 -20.03
N GLY A 189 -4.24 3.94 -20.68
CA GLY A 189 -5.28 2.96 -21.08
C GLY A 189 -6.03 2.39 -19.88
N VAL A 190 -5.31 2.00 -18.82
CA VAL A 190 -5.93 1.51 -17.57
C VAL A 190 -6.88 2.55 -16.97
N LEU A 191 -6.46 3.82 -16.92
CA LEU A 191 -7.28 4.91 -16.38
C LEU A 191 -8.48 5.24 -17.28
N GLU A 192 -8.32 5.18 -18.61
CA GLU A 192 -9.43 5.34 -19.56
C GLU A 192 -10.48 4.24 -19.40
N THR A 193 -10.04 2.98 -19.30
CA THR A 193 -10.95 1.84 -19.05
C THR A 193 -11.61 1.95 -17.69
N GLY A 194 -10.86 2.26 -16.61
CA GLY A 194 -11.42 2.48 -15.28
C GLY A 194 -12.44 3.59 -15.23
N THR A 195 -12.19 4.71 -15.92
CA THR A 195 -13.12 5.85 -16.00
C THR A 195 -14.40 5.49 -16.79
N LYS A 196 -14.26 4.78 -17.92
CA LYS A 196 -15.42 4.28 -18.70
C LYS A 196 -16.26 3.32 -17.85
N PHE A 197 -15.57 2.43 -17.12
CA PHE A 197 -16.22 1.47 -16.21
C PHE A 197 -17.01 2.18 -15.11
N PHE A 198 -16.38 3.13 -14.41
CA PHE A 198 -17.01 3.90 -13.34
C PHE A 198 -18.26 4.63 -13.83
N ARG A 199 -18.19 5.30 -15.00
CA ARG A 199 -19.35 5.98 -15.59
C ARG A 199 -20.47 5.03 -16.03
N GLN A 200 -20.13 3.85 -16.56
CA GLN A 200 -21.12 2.85 -16.92
C GLN A 200 -21.79 2.26 -15.68
N PHE A 201 -21.02 2.03 -14.61
CA PHE A 201 -21.56 1.56 -13.33
C PHE A 201 -22.55 2.58 -12.74
N GLU A 202 -22.21 3.87 -12.76
CA GLU A 202 -23.10 4.96 -12.35
C GLU A 202 -24.40 4.98 -13.17
N LYS A 203 -24.33 4.87 -14.50
CA LYS A 203 -25.50 4.78 -15.37
C LYS A 203 -26.39 3.58 -15.04
N ASN A 204 -25.80 2.44 -14.69
CA ASN A 204 -26.57 1.27 -14.29
C ASN A 204 -27.31 1.50 -12.96
N LEU A 205 -26.69 2.16 -11.97
CA LEU A 205 -27.36 2.53 -10.74
C LEU A 205 -28.55 3.48 -11.01
N VAL A 206 -28.36 4.52 -11.84
CA VAL A 206 -29.42 5.44 -12.23
C VAL A 206 -30.56 4.71 -12.94
N ARG A 207 -30.26 3.82 -13.89
CA ARG A 207 -31.26 2.99 -14.62
C ARG A 207 -32.11 2.19 -13.64
N ASP A 208 -31.48 1.64 -12.61
CA ASP A 208 -32.12 0.77 -11.61
C ASP A 208 -32.78 1.57 -10.46
N GLY A 209 -32.80 2.91 -10.54
CA GLY A 209 -33.39 3.79 -9.52
C GLY A 209 -32.59 3.81 -8.20
N LEU A 210 -31.31 3.45 -8.23
CA LEU A 210 -30.43 3.39 -7.06
C LEU A 210 -29.63 4.69 -6.89
N PRO A 211 -29.23 5.04 -5.65
CA PRO A 211 -28.40 6.21 -5.40
C PRO A 211 -26.99 6.05 -5.99
N THR A 212 -26.40 7.19 -6.39
CA THR A 212 -25.03 7.28 -6.90
C THR A 212 -24.08 7.99 -5.92
N GLY A 213 -24.45 8.10 -4.66
CA GLY A 213 -23.58 8.60 -3.60
C GLY A 213 -22.35 7.72 -3.42
N THR A 214 -21.24 8.31 -2.95
CA THR A 214 -19.98 7.59 -2.75
C THR A 214 -19.49 7.69 -1.31
N ALA A 215 -18.80 6.65 -0.83
CA ALA A 215 -18.10 6.66 0.46
C ALA A 215 -16.83 7.53 0.42
N LYS A 216 -16.05 7.51 1.51
CA LYS A 216 -14.79 8.27 1.65
C LYS A 216 -13.78 7.96 0.55
N GLU A 217 -13.68 6.73 0.12
CA GLU A 217 -12.74 6.26 -0.91
C GLU A 217 -13.34 6.31 -2.33
N ARG A 218 -14.53 6.95 -2.44
CA ARG A 218 -15.22 7.22 -3.69
C ARG A 218 -15.83 6.02 -4.42
N GLY A 219 -15.84 4.81 -3.82
CA GLY A 219 -16.70 3.71 -4.27
C GLY A 219 -18.16 4.02 -4.01
N PHE A 220 -19.06 3.51 -4.86
CA PHE A 220 -20.52 3.75 -4.75
C PHE A 220 -21.10 3.10 -3.49
N VAL A 221 -22.12 3.76 -2.95
CA VAL A 221 -22.93 3.31 -1.82
C VAL A 221 -24.37 3.23 -2.26
N PHE A 222 -24.94 2.02 -2.23
CA PHE A 222 -26.33 1.78 -2.59
C PHE A 222 -26.87 0.59 -1.77
N PRO A 223 -28.21 0.46 -1.61
CA PRO A 223 -28.79 -0.71 -0.96
C PRO A 223 -28.40 -1.98 -1.72
N VAL A 224 -27.88 -2.96 -1.00
CA VAL A 224 -27.51 -4.29 -1.51
C VAL A 224 -28.37 -5.35 -0.83
N ALA A 225 -28.65 -6.44 -1.54
CA ALA A 225 -29.39 -7.58 -1.01
C ALA A 225 -28.49 -8.51 -0.16
N ASP A 226 -27.24 -8.66 -0.57
CA ASP A 226 -26.26 -9.57 0.04
C ASP A 226 -24.80 -9.19 -0.32
N ASN A 227 -23.85 -10.02 0.13
CA ASN A 227 -22.42 -9.85 -0.13
C ASN A 227 -21.99 -10.05 -1.61
N PHE A 228 -22.87 -10.53 -2.48
CA PHE A 228 -22.54 -10.84 -3.89
C PHE A 228 -23.10 -9.81 -4.86
N GLU A 229 -24.08 -8.99 -4.46
CA GLU A 229 -24.73 -8.07 -5.39
C GLU A 229 -23.74 -7.08 -6.01
N GLY A 230 -22.84 -6.50 -5.23
CA GLY A 230 -21.80 -5.60 -5.74
C GLY A 230 -20.92 -6.26 -6.80
N LEU A 231 -20.46 -7.50 -6.55
CA LEU A 231 -19.66 -8.28 -7.50
C LEU A 231 -20.46 -8.61 -8.77
N ASN A 232 -21.74 -8.93 -8.64
CA ASN A 232 -22.60 -9.21 -9.78
C ASN A 232 -22.81 -7.97 -10.65
N ARG A 233 -22.96 -6.78 -10.05
CA ARG A 233 -23.04 -5.50 -10.77
C ARG A 233 -21.73 -5.15 -11.48
N ILE A 234 -20.57 -5.46 -10.89
CA ILE A 234 -19.26 -5.31 -11.54
C ILE A 234 -19.21 -6.20 -12.80
N LYS A 235 -19.61 -7.48 -12.69
CA LYS A 235 -19.66 -8.41 -13.86
C LYS A 235 -20.63 -7.95 -14.95
N GLU A 236 -21.81 -7.46 -14.57
CA GLU A 236 -22.78 -6.92 -15.52
C GLU A 236 -22.20 -5.70 -16.26
N CYS A 237 -21.59 -4.76 -15.54
CA CYS A 237 -20.96 -3.59 -16.11
C CYS A 237 -19.84 -3.97 -17.11
N ALA A 238 -18.98 -4.93 -16.75
CA ALA A 238 -17.93 -5.45 -17.64
C ALA A 238 -18.52 -6.05 -18.92
N LYS A 239 -19.58 -6.84 -18.81
CA LYS A 239 -20.30 -7.42 -19.96
C LYS A 239 -20.87 -6.35 -20.88
N GLN A 240 -21.49 -5.29 -20.33
CA GLN A 240 -22.05 -4.18 -21.12
C GLN A 240 -20.96 -3.40 -21.85
N LEU A 241 -19.75 -3.30 -21.30
CA LEU A 241 -18.59 -2.69 -21.94
C LEU A 241 -17.86 -3.63 -22.92
N GLY A 242 -18.35 -4.86 -23.10
CA GLY A 242 -17.73 -5.86 -24.00
C GLY A 242 -16.40 -6.42 -23.48
N LEU A 243 -16.09 -6.27 -22.18
CA LEU A 243 -14.87 -6.78 -21.58
C LEU A 243 -14.98 -8.30 -21.38
N LYS A 244 -13.94 -9.03 -21.77
CA LYS A 244 -13.78 -10.47 -21.51
C LYS A 244 -13.17 -10.68 -20.13
N GLU A 245 -13.31 -11.85 -19.54
CA GLU A 245 -12.70 -12.22 -18.25
C GLU A 245 -11.15 -12.09 -18.25
N THR A 246 -10.53 -12.02 -19.44
CA THR A 246 -9.09 -11.80 -19.62
C THR A 246 -8.71 -10.30 -19.67
N ASP A 247 -9.67 -9.41 -19.83
CA ASP A 247 -9.44 -7.98 -19.98
C ASP A 247 -9.57 -7.23 -18.64
N TYR A 248 -10.22 -7.86 -17.64
CA TYR A 248 -10.40 -7.30 -16.32
C TYR A 248 -10.29 -8.37 -15.22
N ALA A 249 -10.14 -7.90 -14.00
CA ALA A 249 -10.22 -8.72 -12.80
C ALA A 249 -11.08 -8.05 -11.73
N ILE A 250 -11.47 -8.86 -10.73
CA ILE A 250 -12.25 -8.45 -9.57
C ILE A 250 -11.46 -8.80 -8.31
N GLY A 251 -11.64 -8.03 -7.26
CA GLY A 251 -11.09 -8.28 -5.94
C GLY A 251 -11.91 -7.64 -4.84
N THR A 252 -11.59 -7.94 -3.61
CA THR A 252 -12.23 -7.38 -2.42
C THR A 252 -11.22 -6.95 -1.37
N ASP A 253 -11.64 -6.00 -0.55
CA ASP A 253 -11.12 -5.77 0.79
C ASP A 253 -12.23 -6.16 1.76
N ASN A 254 -11.99 -7.21 2.54
CA ASN A 254 -12.99 -7.73 3.45
C ASN A 254 -12.97 -6.98 4.78
N ALA A 255 -11.78 -6.60 5.27
CA ALA A 255 -11.55 -5.89 6.53
C ALA A 255 -12.24 -6.57 7.74
N PHE A 256 -12.09 -7.89 7.84
CA PHE A 256 -12.85 -8.71 8.79
C PHE A 256 -12.41 -8.58 10.25
N SER A 257 -11.44 -7.71 10.57
CA SER A 257 -11.23 -7.23 11.94
C SER A 257 -12.49 -6.58 12.51
N GLU A 258 -13.34 -5.97 11.64
CA GLU A 258 -14.61 -5.34 12.01
C GLU A 258 -15.71 -6.34 12.45
N LEU A 259 -15.55 -7.60 12.08
CA LEU A 259 -16.50 -8.68 12.43
C LEU A 259 -16.09 -9.44 13.72
N GLN A 260 -14.96 -9.06 14.33
CA GLN A 260 -14.41 -9.71 15.54
C GLN A 260 -14.10 -8.66 16.64
N LYS A 261 -15.08 -7.84 16.99
CA LYS A 261 -14.89 -6.68 17.89
C LYS A 261 -14.93 -7.00 19.39
N THR A 262 -15.50 -8.13 19.80
CA THR A 262 -15.58 -8.51 21.22
C THR A 262 -14.48 -9.48 21.59
N ASP A 263 -14.03 -9.45 22.85
CA ASP A 263 -13.01 -10.38 23.34
C ASP A 263 -13.49 -11.84 23.23
N GLU A 264 -14.78 -12.10 23.48
CA GLU A 264 -15.39 -13.43 23.33
C GLU A 264 -15.23 -13.97 21.89
N LEU A 265 -15.55 -13.16 20.87
CA LEU A 265 -15.39 -13.55 19.47
C LEU A 265 -13.91 -13.81 19.12
N ARG A 266 -12.98 -13.01 19.68
CA ARG A 266 -11.53 -13.17 19.45
C ARG A 266 -11.01 -14.46 20.09
N GLU A 267 -11.36 -14.72 21.35
CA GLU A 267 -10.92 -15.92 22.08
C GLU A 267 -11.44 -17.20 21.42
N GLU A 268 -12.67 -17.20 20.89
CA GLU A 268 -13.30 -18.33 20.25
C GLU A 268 -12.96 -18.46 18.74
N GLY A 269 -12.26 -17.48 18.15
CA GLY A 269 -11.98 -17.45 16.71
C GLY A 269 -13.24 -17.37 15.85
N LYS A 270 -14.25 -16.65 16.34
CA LYS A 270 -15.57 -16.48 15.70
C LYS A 270 -15.73 -15.08 15.12
N TYR A 271 -16.63 -14.96 14.15
CA TYR A 271 -16.89 -13.73 13.40
C TYR A 271 -18.40 -13.50 13.29
N ASP A 272 -18.86 -12.29 13.60
CA ASP A 272 -20.26 -11.90 13.45
C ASP A 272 -20.50 -11.20 12.11
N LEU A 273 -21.08 -11.90 11.15
CA LEU A 273 -21.49 -11.34 9.86
C LEU A 273 -22.75 -10.47 10.05
N LYS A 274 -22.61 -9.45 10.89
CA LYS A 274 -23.68 -8.59 11.42
C LYS A 274 -24.35 -7.75 10.35
N PHE A 275 -23.62 -7.31 9.33
CA PHE A 275 -24.17 -6.40 8.32
C PHE A 275 -25.13 -7.14 7.38
N SER A 276 -24.78 -8.35 6.94
CA SER A 276 -25.66 -9.20 6.12
C SER A 276 -26.71 -9.95 6.93
N GLY A 277 -26.59 -9.96 8.26
CA GLY A 277 -27.50 -10.71 9.14
C GLY A 277 -27.30 -12.22 9.10
N GLN A 278 -26.16 -12.71 8.61
CA GLN A 278 -25.84 -14.16 8.55
C GLN A 278 -25.42 -14.73 9.91
N GLY A 279 -25.27 -13.88 10.94
CA GLY A 279 -24.94 -14.28 12.30
C GLY A 279 -23.50 -14.73 12.49
N ILE A 280 -23.24 -15.36 13.63
CA ILE A 280 -21.89 -15.77 14.05
C ILE A 280 -21.44 -16.98 13.23
N LYS A 281 -20.20 -16.91 12.73
CA LYS A 281 -19.51 -17.98 12.00
C LYS A 281 -18.26 -18.41 12.77
N THR A 282 -17.92 -19.69 12.69
CA THR A 282 -16.58 -20.16 13.08
C THR A 282 -15.54 -19.70 12.06
N ARG A 283 -14.25 -19.81 12.40
CA ARG A 283 -13.15 -19.53 11.49
C ARG A 283 -13.25 -20.36 10.18
N GLU A 284 -13.57 -21.63 10.30
CA GLU A 284 -13.72 -22.53 9.14
C GLU A 284 -14.90 -22.14 8.25
N GLU A 285 -16.02 -21.77 8.84
CA GLU A 285 -17.19 -21.30 8.09
C GLU A 285 -16.92 -19.94 7.41
N LEU A 286 -16.13 -19.05 8.04
CA LEU A 286 -15.67 -17.82 7.40
C LEU A 286 -14.81 -18.10 6.19
N ILE A 287 -13.83 -19.01 6.29
CA ILE A 287 -12.96 -19.39 5.18
C ILE A 287 -13.76 -19.96 4.02
N GLU A 288 -14.79 -20.77 4.27
CA GLU A 288 -15.67 -21.26 3.20
C GLU A 288 -16.54 -20.15 2.60
N PHE A 289 -16.98 -19.19 3.41
CA PHE A 289 -17.66 -17.99 2.93
C PHE A 289 -16.74 -17.16 2.01
N ASP A 290 -15.51 -16.88 2.40
CA ASP A 290 -14.51 -16.16 1.60
C ASP A 290 -14.25 -16.91 0.28
N TYR A 291 -14.11 -18.21 0.34
CA TYR A 291 -13.90 -19.00 -0.88
C TYR A 291 -15.12 -18.98 -1.81
N SER A 292 -16.33 -18.85 -1.28
CA SER A 292 -17.53 -18.67 -2.09
C SER A 292 -17.48 -17.36 -2.89
N ILE A 293 -16.93 -16.29 -2.28
CA ILE A 293 -16.67 -15.00 -2.94
C ILE A 293 -15.62 -15.19 -4.05
N VAL A 294 -14.48 -15.84 -3.75
CA VAL A 294 -13.43 -16.14 -4.75
C VAL A 294 -13.98 -16.93 -5.94
N LYS A 295 -14.84 -17.94 -5.68
CA LYS A 295 -15.46 -18.78 -6.74
C LYS A 295 -16.51 -18.04 -7.56
N SER A 296 -17.00 -16.90 -7.09
CA SER A 296 -18.06 -16.15 -7.80
C SER A 296 -17.64 -15.63 -9.17
N ALA A 297 -16.32 -15.54 -9.45
CA ALA A 297 -15.79 -15.11 -10.74
C ALA A 297 -14.47 -15.83 -11.10
N ASN A 298 -14.32 -16.24 -12.38
CA ASN A 298 -13.10 -16.89 -12.87
C ASN A 298 -11.88 -15.96 -12.87
N ASN A 299 -12.11 -14.65 -12.90
CA ASN A 299 -11.13 -13.59 -12.89
C ASN A 299 -11.05 -12.85 -11.55
N PHE A 300 -11.49 -13.48 -10.47
CA PHE A 300 -11.25 -12.99 -9.11
C PHE A 300 -9.77 -13.17 -8.76
N VAL A 301 -9.07 -12.11 -8.37
CA VAL A 301 -7.59 -12.13 -8.25
C VAL A 301 -7.08 -11.80 -6.86
N THR A 302 -7.81 -11.02 -6.04
CA THR A 302 -7.28 -10.55 -4.76
C THR A 302 -8.35 -10.45 -3.69
N MET A 303 -7.98 -10.80 -2.47
CA MET A 303 -8.76 -10.63 -1.25
C MET A 303 -7.86 -10.04 -0.16
N GLU A 304 -8.18 -8.85 0.29
CA GLU A 304 -7.49 -8.16 1.38
C GLU A 304 -8.18 -8.51 2.70
N ASP A 305 -7.39 -8.79 3.73
CA ASP A 305 -7.79 -9.12 5.10
C ASP A 305 -9.03 -10.05 5.22
N PRO A 306 -8.90 -11.32 4.73
CA PRO A 306 -9.95 -12.33 4.85
C PRO A 306 -10.16 -12.84 6.28
N GLY A 307 -9.39 -12.36 7.24
CA GLY A 307 -9.47 -12.62 8.67
C GLY A 307 -9.17 -11.37 9.49
N SER A 308 -9.34 -11.47 10.80
CA SER A 308 -9.03 -10.39 11.74
C SER A 308 -7.51 -10.25 11.97
N GLU A 309 -7.03 -9.04 12.27
CA GLU A 309 -5.65 -8.78 12.74
C GLU A 309 -5.30 -9.58 14.00
N SER A 310 -6.29 -9.89 14.83
CA SER A 310 -6.15 -10.71 16.04
C SER A 310 -6.23 -12.21 15.78
N ASP A 311 -6.51 -12.65 14.53
CA ASP A 311 -6.60 -14.07 14.15
C ASP A 311 -5.66 -14.45 12.99
N PRO A 312 -4.34 -14.53 13.26
CA PRO A 312 -3.38 -14.95 12.23
C PRO A 312 -3.62 -16.36 11.68
N GLU A 313 -4.35 -17.20 12.42
CA GLU A 313 -4.69 -18.56 11.98
C GLU A 313 -5.73 -18.57 10.86
N ALA A 314 -6.69 -17.62 10.85
CA ALA A 314 -7.62 -17.46 9.73
C ALA A 314 -6.85 -17.14 8.43
N HIS A 315 -5.89 -16.20 8.51
CA HIS A 315 -5.02 -15.87 7.37
C HIS A 315 -4.19 -17.08 6.90
N ARG A 316 -3.65 -17.86 7.85
CA ARG A 316 -2.87 -19.05 7.53
C ARG A 316 -3.72 -20.11 6.81
N LEU A 317 -4.88 -20.43 7.36
CA LEU A 317 -5.80 -21.43 6.78
C LEU A 317 -6.30 -21.01 5.40
N MET A 318 -6.62 -19.73 5.21
CA MET A 318 -7.02 -19.20 3.90
C MET A 318 -5.86 -19.33 2.90
N THR A 319 -4.62 -19.01 3.33
CA THR A 319 -3.44 -19.14 2.48
C THR A 319 -3.14 -20.59 2.12
N GLU A 320 -3.22 -21.50 3.10
CA GLU A 320 -3.04 -22.94 2.88
C GLU A 320 -4.02 -23.48 1.85
N LYS A 321 -5.33 -23.21 2.04
CA LYS A 321 -6.40 -23.78 1.22
C LYS A 321 -6.51 -23.16 -0.16
N TYR A 322 -6.33 -21.82 -0.27
CA TYR A 322 -6.74 -21.07 -1.46
C TYR A 322 -5.68 -20.11 -2.01
N GLY A 323 -4.50 -20.02 -1.39
CA GLY A 323 -3.43 -19.11 -1.81
C GLY A 323 -2.90 -19.38 -3.23
N GLU A 324 -3.10 -20.56 -3.81
CA GLU A 324 -2.83 -20.82 -5.23
C GLU A 324 -3.87 -20.24 -6.18
N ARG A 325 -5.05 -19.92 -5.66
CA ARG A 325 -6.19 -19.45 -6.45
C ARG A 325 -6.36 -17.95 -6.39
N VAL A 326 -5.95 -17.31 -5.29
CA VAL A 326 -6.18 -15.89 -5.01
C VAL A 326 -4.98 -15.28 -4.31
N GLN A 327 -4.73 -14.03 -4.60
CA GLN A 327 -3.79 -13.20 -3.88
C GLN A 327 -4.41 -12.79 -2.54
N ILE A 328 -3.80 -13.21 -1.43
CA ILE A 328 -4.21 -12.90 -0.07
C ILE A 328 -3.34 -11.75 0.42
N VAL A 329 -3.95 -10.58 0.59
CA VAL A 329 -3.28 -9.33 0.94
C VAL A 329 -3.42 -9.06 2.42
N LEU A 330 -2.30 -8.85 3.10
CA LEU A 330 -2.22 -8.53 4.52
C LEU A 330 -2.17 -7.00 4.70
N ASP A 331 -3.20 -6.39 5.27
CA ASP A 331 -3.24 -4.99 5.69
C ASP A 331 -3.13 -4.87 7.22
N ASP A 332 -4.22 -4.99 7.95
CA ASP A 332 -4.26 -4.83 9.41
C ASP A 332 -3.41 -5.88 10.13
N ALA A 333 -3.33 -7.09 9.58
CA ALA A 333 -2.49 -8.15 10.14
C ALA A 333 -0.98 -7.84 10.05
N ALA A 334 -0.52 -7.14 9.02
CA ALA A 334 0.90 -6.83 8.79
C ALA A 334 1.27 -5.38 9.13
N VAL A 335 0.32 -4.44 9.05
CA VAL A 335 0.45 -2.99 9.31
C VAL A 335 1.74 -2.36 8.79
N THR A 336 2.19 -2.79 7.62
CA THR A 336 3.45 -2.34 6.99
C THR A 336 4.68 -2.46 7.91
N GLN A 337 4.66 -3.38 8.88
CA GLN A 337 5.72 -3.56 9.86
C GLN A 337 6.57 -4.79 9.55
N MET A 338 7.87 -4.61 9.36
CA MET A 338 8.84 -5.70 9.08
C MET A 338 8.72 -6.87 10.05
N ARG A 339 8.45 -6.59 11.32
CA ARG A 339 8.33 -7.59 12.39
C ARG A 339 7.18 -8.58 12.19
N PHE A 340 6.14 -8.20 11.44
CA PHE A 340 5.02 -9.08 11.08
C PHE A 340 5.19 -9.67 9.68
N ILE A 341 5.64 -8.84 8.71
CA ILE A 341 5.81 -9.27 7.32
C ILE A 341 6.78 -10.46 7.23
N LEU A 342 7.92 -10.39 7.94
CA LEU A 342 8.93 -11.43 7.90
C LEU A 342 8.39 -12.80 8.34
N PRO A 343 7.85 -13.00 9.56
CA PRO A 343 7.33 -14.31 9.96
C PRO A 343 6.08 -14.72 9.19
N PHE A 344 5.30 -13.78 8.64
CA PHE A 344 4.09 -14.12 7.90
C PHE A 344 4.36 -14.68 6.51
N LEU A 345 5.46 -14.24 5.86
CA LEU A 345 5.78 -14.61 4.48
C LEU A 345 6.96 -15.58 4.37
N ALA A 346 7.84 -15.68 5.38
CA ALA A 346 9.13 -16.37 5.25
C ALA A 346 9.06 -17.90 5.30
N ALA A 347 7.94 -18.49 5.72
CA ALA A 347 7.81 -19.93 5.78
C ALA A 347 8.01 -20.55 4.38
N PRO A 348 8.84 -21.63 4.26
CA PRO A 348 9.09 -22.27 2.97
C PRO A 348 7.81 -22.88 2.39
N ASP A 349 6.99 -23.51 3.20
CA ASP A 349 5.73 -24.13 2.79
C ASP A 349 4.56 -23.14 2.89
N ARG A 350 3.68 -23.14 1.87
CA ARG A 350 2.48 -22.29 1.84
C ARG A 350 1.55 -22.51 3.04
N LYS A 351 1.42 -23.74 3.51
CA LYS A 351 0.55 -24.09 4.66
C LYS A 351 0.91 -23.36 5.96
N ASP A 352 2.16 -22.86 6.09
CA ASP A 352 2.66 -22.18 7.26
C ASP A 352 2.72 -20.64 7.06
N ARG A 353 2.42 -20.15 5.83
CA ARG A 353 2.35 -18.73 5.50
C ARG A 353 0.99 -18.13 5.82
N LYS A 354 0.96 -16.84 6.11
CA LYS A 354 -0.27 -16.10 6.47
C LYS A 354 -0.77 -15.18 5.35
N GLY A 355 -0.15 -15.22 4.17
CA GLY A 355 -0.51 -14.45 3.00
C GLY A 355 0.51 -14.65 1.88
N ASN A 356 0.27 -14.01 0.74
CA ASN A 356 1.17 -13.97 -0.41
C ASN A 356 1.27 -12.57 -1.04
N SER A 357 0.77 -11.58 -0.34
CA SER A 357 0.88 -10.16 -0.67
C SER A 357 0.76 -9.30 0.59
N VAL A 358 1.27 -8.06 0.54
CA VAL A 358 1.18 -7.11 1.65
C VAL A 358 0.68 -5.77 1.14
N LEU A 359 -0.26 -5.17 1.88
CA LEU A 359 -0.65 -3.78 1.68
C LEU A 359 0.37 -2.86 2.36
N ILE A 360 0.84 -1.86 1.64
CA ILE A 360 1.89 -0.94 2.07
C ILE A 360 1.29 0.46 2.26
N LYS A 361 1.29 0.93 3.51
CA LYS A 361 0.79 2.24 3.90
C LYS A 361 1.85 3.00 4.69
N LEU A 362 2.24 4.17 4.23
CA LEU A 362 3.30 5.01 4.84
C LEU A 362 3.05 5.33 6.33
N ASN A 363 1.81 5.61 6.68
CA ASN A 363 1.46 6.02 8.04
C ASN A 363 1.51 4.87 9.05
N GLN A 364 1.32 3.62 8.64
CA GLN A 364 1.43 2.44 9.50
C GLN A 364 2.87 2.21 9.95
N ALA A 365 3.83 2.37 9.06
CA ALA A 365 5.26 2.29 9.36
C ALA A 365 5.77 3.53 10.11
N GLY A 366 5.36 4.72 9.68
CA GLY A 366 5.66 6.00 10.30
C GLY A 366 6.98 6.65 9.89
N THR A 367 7.75 6.04 8.96
CA THR A 367 8.86 6.66 8.22
C THR A 367 8.90 6.13 6.78
N PHE A 368 9.53 6.90 5.89
CA PHE A 368 9.74 6.46 4.51
C PHE A 368 10.61 5.19 4.44
N THR A 369 11.72 5.15 5.18
CA THR A 369 12.65 4.02 5.10
C THR A 369 12.04 2.72 5.61
N GLU A 370 11.28 2.74 6.71
CA GLU A 370 10.59 1.53 7.18
C GLU A 370 9.55 1.05 6.15
N THR A 371 8.82 1.98 5.52
CA THR A 371 7.87 1.65 4.43
C THR A 371 8.59 1.08 3.21
N ARG A 372 9.76 1.64 2.84
CA ARG A 372 10.61 1.14 1.76
C ARG A 372 11.10 -0.28 2.07
N LEU A 373 11.62 -0.52 3.27
CA LEU A 373 12.09 -1.85 3.68
C LEU A 373 10.96 -2.89 3.71
N ALA A 374 9.77 -2.53 4.21
CA ALA A 374 8.59 -3.40 4.15
C ALA A 374 8.24 -3.78 2.70
N SER A 375 8.29 -2.81 1.78
CA SER A 375 8.07 -3.03 0.34
C SER A 375 9.14 -3.94 -0.26
N GLU A 376 10.42 -3.68 0.04
CA GLU A 376 11.55 -4.44 -0.48
C GLU A 376 11.59 -5.87 0.06
N ILE A 377 11.22 -6.09 1.33
CA ILE A 377 11.03 -7.43 1.89
C ILE A 377 9.98 -8.17 1.08
N THR A 378 8.79 -7.57 0.94
CA THR A 378 7.67 -8.19 0.23
C THR A 378 8.01 -8.52 -1.23
N LEU A 379 8.72 -7.62 -1.93
CA LEU A 379 9.14 -7.80 -3.32
C LEU A 379 10.41 -8.66 -3.49
N GLY A 380 11.00 -9.16 -2.40
CA GLY A 380 12.23 -9.96 -2.43
C GLY A 380 13.49 -9.17 -2.84
N LEU A 381 13.53 -7.88 -2.57
CA LEU A 381 14.59 -6.93 -2.97
C LEU A 381 15.42 -6.43 -1.78
N ALA A 382 15.02 -6.74 -0.54
CA ALA A 382 15.60 -6.17 0.67
C ALA A 382 17.05 -6.58 0.90
N ASP A 383 17.84 -5.63 1.39
CA ASP A 383 19.19 -5.85 1.90
C ASP A 383 19.15 -6.37 3.34
N VAL A 384 19.85 -7.47 3.60
CA VAL A 384 19.82 -8.16 4.90
C VAL A 384 20.35 -7.26 6.02
N ASP A 385 21.49 -6.59 5.77
CA ASP A 385 22.18 -5.79 6.80
C ASP A 385 21.33 -4.56 7.16
N GLU A 386 20.65 -3.95 6.16
CA GLU A 386 19.79 -2.81 6.42
C GLU A 386 18.52 -3.20 7.20
N VAL A 387 17.89 -4.33 6.85
CA VAL A 387 16.74 -4.87 7.58
C VAL A 387 17.11 -5.18 9.03
N GLU A 388 18.25 -5.85 9.24
CA GLU A 388 18.76 -6.21 10.58
C GLU A 388 18.98 -4.96 11.44
N ARG A 389 19.66 -3.93 10.91
CA ARG A 389 19.88 -2.64 11.59
C ARG A 389 18.58 -1.97 12.04
N PHE A 390 17.55 -1.93 11.18
CA PHE A 390 16.28 -1.32 11.52
C PHE A 390 15.48 -2.14 12.54
N LEU A 391 15.48 -3.47 12.43
CA LEU A 391 14.85 -4.35 13.42
C LEU A 391 15.53 -4.23 14.80
N ASP A 392 16.86 -4.12 14.84
CA ASP A 392 17.60 -3.94 16.09
C ASP A 392 17.33 -2.58 16.74
N ALA A 393 17.36 -1.50 15.96
CA ALA A 393 17.01 -0.14 16.41
C ALA A 393 15.57 -0.07 16.98
N ARG A 394 14.64 -0.85 16.43
CA ARG A 394 13.27 -1.02 16.92
C ARG A 394 13.17 -1.93 18.14
N LYS A 395 14.20 -2.71 18.44
CA LYS A 395 14.21 -3.79 19.44
C LYS A 395 13.32 -4.99 19.07
N ASP A 396 13.01 -5.17 17.80
CA ASP A 396 12.17 -6.24 17.25
C ASP A 396 13.00 -7.45 16.80
N LEU A 397 14.31 -7.32 16.56
CA LEU A 397 15.17 -8.35 15.95
C LEU A 397 15.10 -9.71 16.68
N LYS A 398 15.25 -9.71 18.01
CA LYS A 398 15.23 -10.96 18.80
C LYS A 398 13.90 -11.70 18.68
N LYS A 399 12.80 -10.97 18.70
CA LYS A 399 11.44 -11.53 18.56
C LYS A 399 11.23 -12.11 17.17
N VAL A 400 11.61 -11.37 16.12
CA VAL A 400 11.52 -11.85 14.74
C VAL A 400 12.33 -13.13 14.52
N LEU A 401 13.58 -13.19 15.02
CA LEU A 401 14.41 -14.39 14.90
C LEU A 401 13.83 -15.59 15.64
N ALA A 402 13.18 -15.38 16.79
CA ALA A 402 12.50 -16.45 17.52
C ALA A 402 11.30 -17.00 16.75
N GLU A 403 10.44 -16.12 16.21
CA GLU A 403 9.28 -16.51 15.40
C GLU A 403 9.70 -17.20 14.08
N LEU A 404 10.75 -16.74 13.42
CA LEU A 404 11.32 -17.39 12.24
C LEU A 404 11.81 -18.81 12.56
N LYS A 405 12.44 -19.01 13.71
CA LYS A 405 12.91 -20.32 14.16
C LYS A 405 11.77 -21.31 14.39
N GLU A 406 10.62 -20.85 14.91
CA GLU A 406 9.41 -21.67 15.07
C GLU A 406 8.88 -22.15 13.72
N LEU A 407 9.08 -21.37 12.64
CA LEU A 407 8.74 -21.72 11.25
C LEU A 407 9.82 -22.57 10.55
N GLY A 408 10.86 -23.00 11.26
CA GLY A 408 11.98 -23.75 10.68
C GLY A 408 12.95 -22.91 9.86
N VAL A 409 12.91 -21.56 9.99
CA VAL A 409 13.78 -20.61 9.26
C VAL A 409 14.91 -20.17 10.19
N GLY A 410 16.15 -20.55 9.87
CA GLY A 410 17.30 -20.43 10.77
C GLY A 410 17.93 -19.02 10.83
N SER A 411 17.61 -18.12 9.90
CA SER A 411 18.21 -16.80 9.84
C SER A 411 17.38 -15.79 9.06
N LEU A 412 17.62 -14.50 9.28
CA LEU A 412 17.02 -13.40 8.51
C LEU A 412 17.34 -13.52 7.01
N LYS A 413 18.59 -13.91 6.67
CA LYS A 413 19.00 -14.14 5.28
C LYS A 413 18.19 -15.24 4.61
N GLU A 414 17.95 -16.34 5.31
CA GLU A 414 17.11 -17.44 4.83
C GLU A 414 15.66 -16.97 4.64
N ALA A 415 15.11 -16.23 5.60
CA ALA A 415 13.77 -15.66 5.50
C ALA A 415 13.60 -14.80 4.24
N LEU A 416 14.52 -13.87 3.99
CA LEU A 416 14.50 -13.01 2.80
C LEU A 416 14.68 -13.81 1.50
N ASN A 417 15.48 -14.86 1.49
CA ASN A 417 15.64 -15.75 0.35
C ASN A 417 14.35 -16.55 0.05
N ASN A 418 13.66 -17.04 1.08
CA ASN A 418 12.38 -17.73 0.93
C ASN A 418 11.33 -16.79 0.34
N ILE A 419 11.20 -15.56 0.87
CA ILE A 419 10.29 -14.55 0.35
C ILE A 419 10.61 -14.24 -1.12
N LYS A 420 11.87 -14.01 -1.45
CA LYS A 420 12.32 -13.75 -2.82
C LYS A 420 11.98 -14.89 -3.78
N LYS A 421 12.18 -16.13 -3.35
CA LYS A 421 11.89 -17.33 -4.17
C LYS A 421 10.40 -17.47 -4.49
N ASN A 422 9.53 -17.04 -3.57
CA ASN A 422 8.09 -17.17 -3.73
C ASN A 422 7.46 -16.07 -4.61
N GLY A 423 8.15 -14.96 -4.86
CA GLY A 423 7.73 -13.92 -5.80
C GLY A 423 6.40 -13.26 -5.41
N PHE A 424 6.31 -12.75 -4.20
CA PHE A 424 5.12 -12.07 -3.66
C PHE A 424 4.89 -10.69 -4.28
N SER A 425 3.72 -10.11 -4.06
CA SER A 425 3.35 -8.80 -4.58
C SER A 425 3.08 -7.78 -3.46
N ALA A 426 3.30 -6.51 -3.76
CA ALA A 426 3.05 -5.40 -2.86
C ALA A 426 1.95 -4.48 -3.41
N PHE A 427 0.97 -4.15 -2.56
CA PHE A 427 -0.05 -3.14 -2.83
C PHE A 427 0.33 -1.84 -2.14
N PHE A 428 0.52 -0.78 -2.89
CA PHE A 428 0.72 0.57 -2.36
C PHE A 428 -0.62 1.26 -2.23
N SER A 429 -1.00 1.59 -1.00
CA SER A 429 -2.35 2.04 -0.70
C SER A 429 -2.38 3.44 -0.07
N HIS A 430 -3.40 4.20 -0.46
CA HIS A 430 -3.82 5.40 0.24
C HIS A 430 -4.45 5.09 1.60
N ARG A 431 -4.85 6.14 2.33
CA ARG A 431 -5.71 6.03 3.54
C ARG A 431 -7.05 6.72 3.27
N SER A 432 -8.03 6.41 4.11
CA SER A 432 -9.38 7.01 4.01
C SER A 432 -9.38 8.54 4.16
N THR A 433 -8.38 9.11 4.82
CA THR A 433 -8.18 10.56 4.95
C THR A 433 -6.76 10.94 4.52
N GLU A 434 -6.63 11.84 3.56
CA GLU A 434 -5.34 12.30 3.04
C GLU A 434 -5.18 13.82 3.18
N GLY A 435 -3.92 14.26 3.34
CA GLY A 435 -3.51 15.64 3.10
C GLY A 435 -3.22 15.88 1.62
N THR A 436 -2.80 17.09 1.27
CA THR A 436 -2.26 17.39 -0.06
C THR A 436 -0.88 16.77 -0.23
N SER A 437 -0.78 15.69 -0.99
CA SER A 437 0.46 14.96 -1.23
C SER A 437 0.41 14.20 -2.54
N GLU A 438 1.45 14.34 -3.35
CA GLU A 438 1.72 13.48 -4.51
C GLU A 438 2.76 12.38 -4.16
N PHE A 439 2.92 12.05 -2.87
CA PHE A 439 3.99 11.17 -2.40
C PHE A 439 3.72 9.69 -2.68
N LEU A 440 2.48 9.24 -2.47
CA LEU A 440 2.14 7.83 -2.61
C LEU A 440 2.55 7.21 -3.96
N PRO A 441 2.34 7.88 -5.12
CA PRO A 441 2.78 7.36 -6.42
C PRO A 441 4.29 7.12 -6.54
N TYR A 442 5.12 7.79 -5.75
CA TYR A 442 6.57 7.55 -5.77
C TYR A 442 6.91 6.12 -5.33
N MET A 443 6.12 5.53 -4.43
CA MET A 443 6.37 4.20 -3.90
C MET A 443 6.39 3.12 -5.01
N PRO A 444 5.32 2.85 -5.78
CA PRO A 444 5.38 1.87 -6.85
C PRO A 444 6.36 2.27 -7.96
N LEU A 445 6.51 3.58 -8.25
CA LEU A 445 7.44 4.06 -9.27
C LEU A 445 8.91 3.76 -8.94
N MET A 446 9.28 3.59 -7.68
CA MET A 446 10.65 3.20 -7.32
C MET A 446 11.00 1.81 -7.83
N TYR A 447 10.06 0.89 -7.92
CA TYR A 447 10.31 -0.52 -8.12
C TYR A 447 10.08 -1.03 -9.55
N GLY A 448 9.46 -0.26 -10.43
CA GLY A 448 9.08 -0.71 -11.78
C GLY A 448 10.24 -1.12 -12.68
N ALA A 449 11.47 -0.73 -12.34
CA ALA A 449 12.70 -1.17 -13.04
C ALA A 449 13.15 -2.59 -12.63
N VAL A 450 12.69 -3.10 -11.48
CA VAL A 450 13.19 -4.32 -10.84
C VAL A 450 12.10 -5.32 -10.46
N SER A 451 10.84 -4.93 -10.51
CA SER A 451 9.70 -5.80 -10.20
C SER A 451 8.49 -5.49 -11.09
N ASN A 452 7.70 -6.51 -11.39
CA ASN A 452 6.37 -6.39 -12.02
C ASN A 452 5.23 -6.69 -11.01
N LYS A 453 5.56 -6.93 -9.74
CA LYS A 453 4.64 -7.38 -8.68
C LYS A 453 4.04 -6.22 -7.87
N MET A 454 3.81 -5.08 -8.52
CA MET A 454 3.29 -3.88 -7.87
C MET A 454 1.83 -3.64 -8.21
N TRP A 455 1.06 -3.33 -7.16
CA TRP A 455 -0.34 -2.96 -7.24
C TRP A 455 -0.55 -1.61 -6.57
N PHE A 456 -1.59 -0.87 -6.97
CA PHE A 456 -1.83 0.49 -6.51
C PHE A 456 -3.31 0.67 -6.18
N LYS A 457 -3.63 0.90 -4.91
CA LYS A 457 -4.98 1.11 -4.38
C LYS A 457 -5.10 2.58 -3.96
N ALA A 458 -5.80 3.38 -4.75
CA ALA A 458 -5.95 4.83 -4.51
C ALA A 458 -7.40 5.32 -4.68
N GLY A 459 -8.37 4.41 -4.47
CA GLY A 459 -9.81 4.68 -4.52
C GLY A 459 -10.39 4.62 -5.94
N ALA A 460 -11.60 5.14 -6.13
CA ALA A 460 -12.25 5.22 -7.43
C ALA A 460 -11.59 6.29 -8.33
N PRO A 461 -11.76 6.24 -9.66
CA PRO A 461 -11.10 7.17 -10.60
C PRO A 461 -11.82 8.54 -10.65
N ASN A 462 -12.19 9.09 -9.49
CA ASN A 462 -12.86 10.38 -9.36
C ASN A 462 -12.45 11.10 -8.06
N GLY A 463 -12.76 12.43 -8.02
CA GLY A 463 -12.46 13.28 -6.86
C GLY A 463 -10.99 13.71 -6.77
N GLU A 464 -10.75 14.95 -6.38
CA GLU A 464 -9.42 15.59 -6.34
C GLU A 464 -8.39 14.77 -5.57
N ARG A 465 -8.80 14.21 -4.45
CA ARG A 465 -7.98 13.36 -3.60
C ARG A 465 -7.36 12.18 -4.35
N ASN A 466 -8.16 11.47 -5.16
CA ASN A 466 -7.67 10.30 -5.89
C ASN A 466 -6.86 10.70 -7.13
N LEU A 467 -7.21 11.84 -7.76
CA LEU A 467 -6.49 12.35 -8.94
C LEU A 467 -5.03 12.71 -8.63
N GLN A 468 -4.74 13.22 -7.42
CA GLN A 468 -3.35 13.50 -7.02
C GLN A 468 -2.48 12.22 -6.95
N ASN A 469 -3.10 11.04 -6.82
CA ASN A 469 -2.41 9.77 -6.83
C ASN A 469 -2.29 9.16 -8.25
N TYR A 470 -3.26 9.37 -9.13
CA TYR A 470 -3.24 8.79 -10.48
C TYR A 470 -2.47 9.64 -11.49
N ASN A 471 -2.61 10.96 -11.46
CA ASN A 471 -1.99 11.84 -12.45
C ASN A 471 -0.44 11.78 -12.47
N PRO A 472 0.27 11.63 -11.32
CA PRO A 472 1.72 11.44 -11.36
C PRO A 472 2.17 10.18 -12.09
N LEU A 473 1.37 9.10 -12.10
CA LEU A 473 1.68 7.89 -12.86
C LEU A 473 1.64 8.15 -14.37
N ILE A 474 0.69 8.96 -14.86
CA ILE A 474 0.62 9.36 -16.28
C ILE A 474 1.86 10.17 -16.64
N ARG A 475 2.20 11.19 -15.84
CA ARG A 475 3.37 12.05 -16.08
C ARG A 475 4.66 11.25 -16.12
N ALA A 476 4.82 10.30 -15.19
CA ALA A 476 5.98 9.42 -15.16
C ALA A 476 6.05 8.52 -16.39
N GLU A 477 4.92 7.96 -16.87
CA GLU A 477 4.87 7.17 -18.10
C GLU A 477 5.26 8.00 -19.32
N GLU A 478 4.82 9.25 -19.42
CA GLU A 478 5.16 10.18 -20.51
C GLU A 478 6.67 10.51 -20.49
N GLN A 479 7.22 10.88 -19.34
CA GLN A 479 8.65 11.16 -19.17
C GLN A 479 9.52 9.96 -19.57
N MET A 480 9.11 8.74 -19.20
CA MET A 480 9.84 7.52 -19.57
C MET A 480 9.80 7.29 -21.09
N LYS A 481 8.64 7.51 -21.72
CA LYS A 481 8.50 7.41 -23.18
C LYS A 481 9.40 8.40 -23.91
N GLU A 482 9.47 9.65 -23.46
CA GLU A 482 10.37 10.68 -24.00
C GLU A 482 11.86 10.26 -23.89
N LYS A 483 12.22 9.53 -22.84
CA LYS A 483 13.56 8.95 -22.64
C LYS A 483 13.78 7.60 -23.36
N GLY A 484 12.82 7.15 -24.20
CA GLY A 484 12.90 5.90 -24.95
C GLY A 484 12.76 4.63 -24.10
N ILE A 485 12.20 4.74 -22.89
CA ILE A 485 11.95 3.61 -21.98
C ILE A 485 10.56 3.03 -22.29
N LYS A 486 10.51 1.71 -22.57
CA LYS A 486 9.24 1.01 -22.78
C LYS A 486 8.54 0.78 -21.43
N THR A 487 7.35 1.33 -21.26
CA THR A 487 6.49 1.08 -20.09
C THR A 487 5.47 -0.02 -20.37
N VAL A 488 5.14 -0.81 -19.36
CA VAL A 488 4.13 -1.90 -19.45
C VAL A 488 3.43 -2.06 -18.12
N VAL A 489 2.09 -2.10 -18.12
CA VAL A 489 1.31 -2.58 -16.96
C VAL A 489 1.33 -4.11 -16.98
N ALA A 490 1.65 -4.73 -15.84
CA ALA A 490 1.90 -6.17 -15.77
C ALA A 490 0.63 -7.04 -16.02
N GLY A 491 -0.54 -6.53 -15.65
CA GLY A 491 -1.78 -7.31 -15.72
C GLY A 491 -1.68 -8.55 -14.81
N PHE A 492 -2.13 -9.70 -15.30
CA PHE A 492 -2.07 -10.96 -14.53
C PHE A 492 -0.65 -11.41 -14.18
N ASP A 493 0.39 -11.02 -14.95
CA ASP A 493 1.79 -11.34 -14.63
C ASP A 493 2.29 -10.60 -13.35
N GLY A 494 1.50 -9.66 -12.85
CA GLY A 494 1.76 -8.96 -11.59
C GLY A 494 1.28 -9.71 -10.34
N LEU A 495 0.58 -10.83 -10.47
CA LEU A 495 0.18 -11.69 -9.34
C LEU A 495 1.40 -12.40 -8.73
N PRO A 496 1.36 -12.81 -7.44
CA PRO A 496 2.36 -13.71 -6.87
C PRO A 496 2.60 -14.95 -7.74
N ASP A 497 3.81 -15.48 -7.76
CA ASP A 497 4.19 -16.56 -8.68
C ASP A 497 3.37 -17.85 -8.48
N GLU A 498 2.90 -18.09 -7.26
CA GLU A 498 2.05 -19.25 -6.93
C GLU A 498 0.59 -19.08 -7.35
N VAL A 499 0.11 -17.87 -7.65
CA VAL A 499 -1.30 -17.61 -7.93
C VAL A 499 -1.64 -17.91 -9.39
N THR A 500 -2.63 -18.79 -9.58
CA THR A 500 -3.20 -19.11 -10.90
C THR A 500 -4.71 -19.01 -10.87
N VAL A 501 -5.26 -17.97 -11.49
CA VAL A 501 -6.72 -17.80 -11.63
C VAL A 501 -7.25 -18.49 -12.89
N PRO A 502 -8.51 -18.99 -12.92
CA PRO A 502 -9.05 -19.70 -14.09
C PRO A 502 -9.00 -18.88 -15.38
N ALA A 503 -9.19 -17.55 -15.33
CA ALA A 503 -9.11 -16.69 -16.49
C ALA A 503 -7.72 -16.72 -17.16
N MET A 504 -6.62 -16.93 -16.41
CA MET A 504 -5.26 -17.03 -16.94
C MET A 504 -5.06 -18.28 -17.79
N LYS A 505 -5.78 -19.37 -17.52
CA LYS A 505 -5.70 -20.61 -18.32
C LYS A 505 -6.21 -20.43 -19.75
N LYS A 506 -6.99 -19.38 -20.00
CA LYS A 506 -7.49 -19.02 -21.35
C LYS A 506 -6.49 -18.18 -22.14
N LEU A 507 -5.38 -17.71 -21.49
CA LEU A 507 -4.33 -16.90 -22.13
C LEU A 507 -3.11 -17.75 -22.57
N LYS A 508 -3.01 -18.99 -22.07
CA LYS A 508 -2.02 -19.98 -22.48
C LYS A 508 -2.59 -20.92 -23.54
#